data_533b61ed83e16691ade69a20661c4d9a
#
_entry.id   533b61ed83e16691ade69a20661c4d9a
#
_cell.length_a   1.000
_cell.length_b   1.000
_cell.length_c   1.000
_cell.angle_alpha   90.00
_cell.angle_beta   90.00
_cell.angle_gamma   90.00
#
_symmetry.space_group_name_H-M   'P 1'
#
loop_
_entity.id
_entity.type
_entity.pdbx_description
1 polymer ?
#
loop_
_entity_poly.entity_id
_entity_poly.type
_entity_poly.pdbx_seq_one_letter_code
_entity_poly.pdbx_strand_id
1 'polypeptide(L)'
;MSRIFLSHSSRNSAAAIALKRWLVEQEPGLAEEIFLDLDRDAGIAPGERWKRALRQANERCEAVICLLSRQWERSSECLAEFRTAETLGKLILCARLEPLNSRGITGEWQYCDLFGDGPITEIRIDDMGRSVRFQTEGLQRLVRGIRHAGIGAEQFAWPPSDDPERSPYRGWEALEEKDAAVFFGRDAQIVRGMDALRGMRASGVESLFAILGPSGVGKSSFLRAGLLPRVRRDDRHFLVAGIVRPERDVLAGERGLASAIHRLMVVMGMSGFALARVRAGGAPVRAMLR
;
A
#
# COMPACT_ATOMS: atom_id res chain seq x y z
N MET A 1 -6.07 -0.03 -12.91
CA MET A 1 -6.54 0.68 -11.69
C MET A 1 -5.32 1.19 -10.99
N SER A 2 -5.23 2.49 -10.81
CA SER A 2 -4.01 3.13 -10.31
C SER A 2 -3.78 2.81 -8.83
N ARG A 3 -2.57 2.42 -8.49
CA ARG A 3 -2.14 2.04 -7.12
C ARG A 3 -1.52 3.19 -6.35
N ILE A 4 -1.10 4.22 -7.06
CA ILE A 4 -0.52 5.44 -6.51
C ILE A 4 -1.45 6.60 -6.83
N PHE A 5 -1.81 7.38 -5.84
CA PHE A 5 -2.54 8.64 -6.01
C PHE A 5 -1.56 9.80 -5.88
N LEU A 6 -1.50 10.67 -6.90
CA LEU A 6 -0.67 11.87 -6.87
C LEU A 6 -1.50 13.09 -6.46
N SER A 7 -1.45 13.42 -5.17
CA SER A 7 -2.10 14.60 -4.59
C SER A 7 -1.31 15.86 -4.89
N HIS A 8 -1.95 16.83 -5.53
CA HIS A 8 -1.33 18.11 -5.86
C HIS A 8 -2.34 19.26 -5.84
N SER A 9 -1.88 20.47 -5.65
CA SER A 9 -2.70 21.67 -5.87
C SER A 9 -2.86 21.93 -7.37
N SER A 10 -4.03 22.37 -7.81
CA SER A 10 -4.29 22.76 -9.21
C SER A 10 -3.29 23.82 -9.75
N ARG A 11 -2.69 24.61 -8.88
CA ARG A 11 -1.61 25.56 -9.24
C ARG A 11 -0.28 24.87 -9.56
N ASN A 12 -0.10 23.65 -9.14
CA ASN A 12 1.09 22.83 -9.37
C ASN A 12 0.91 21.75 -10.45
N SER A 13 -0.14 21.85 -11.26
CA SER A 13 -0.49 20.88 -12.30
C SER A 13 0.68 20.55 -13.25
N ALA A 14 1.42 21.56 -13.70
CA ALA A 14 2.60 21.33 -14.53
C ALA A 14 3.67 20.49 -13.82
N ALA A 15 3.91 20.73 -12.54
CA ALA A 15 4.85 19.95 -11.74
C ALA A 15 4.37 18.51 -11.54
N ALA A 16 3.06 18.31 -11.32
CA ALA A 16 2.46 16.98 -11.16
C ALA A 16 2.58 16.15 -12.45
N ILE A 17 2.27 16.75 -13.62
CA ILE A 17 2.41 16.09 -14.93
C ILE A 17 3.88 15.75 -15.21
N ALA A 18 4.80 16.69 -14.97
CA ALA A 18 6.23 16.46 -15.16
C ALA A 18 6.73 15.33 -14.26
N LEU A 19 6.34 15.33 -12.99
CA LEU A 19 6.73 14.30 -12.04
C LEU A 19 6.22 12.93 -12.46
N LYS A 20 4.93 12.80 -12.82
CA LYS A 20 4.37 11.54 -13.33
C LYS A 20 5.13 11.05 -14.55
N ARG A 21 5.36 11.91 -15.55
CA ARG A 21 6.09 11.57 -16.77
C ARG A 21 7.48 11.02 -16.44
N TRP A 22 8.23 11.72 -15.61
CA TRP A 22 9.56 11.29 -15.19
C TRP A 22 9.55 9.96 -14.43
N LEU A 23 8.60 9.77 -13.50
CA LEU A 23 8.45 8.51 -12.77
C LEU A 23 8.20 7.33 -13.71
N VAL A 24 7.35 7.51 -14.71
CA VAL A 24 7.05 6.50 -15.74
C VAL A 24 8.26 6.22 -16.62
N GLU A 25 9.06 7.22 -16.96
CA GLU A 25 10.33 7.04 -17.70
C GLU A 25 11.36 6.21 -16.90
N GLN A 26 11.42 6.41 -15.56
CA GLN A 26 12.32 5.63 -14.70
C GLN A 26 11.80 4.22 -14.41
N GLU A 27 10.48 4.07 -14.30
CA GLU A 27 9.77 2.84 -13.96
C GLU A 27 8.57 2.68 -14.91
N PRO A 28 8.74 2.08 -16.10
CA PRO A 28 7.65 1.96 -17.08
C PRO A 28 6.41 1.23 -16.55
N GLY A 29 6.58 0.34 -15.58
CA GLY A 29 5.48 -0.34 -14.88
C GLY A 29 4.53 0.60 -14.12
N LEU A 30 4.93 1.86 -13.88
CA LEU A 30 4.09 2.86 -13.21
C LEU A 30 3.12 3.59 -14.15
N ALA A 31 3.17 3.36 -15.47
CA ALA A 31 2.38 4.11 -16.46
C ALA A 31 0.87 4.11 -16.13
N GLU A 32 0.32 2.93 -15.85
CA GLU A 32 -1.09 2.73 -15.49
C GLU A 32 -1.35 2.79 -13.97
N GLU A 33 -0.28 2.92 -13.17
CA GLU A 33 -0.37 2.79 -11.71
C GLU A 33 -0.49 4.14 -11.00
N ILE A 34 -0.11 5.25 -11.66
CA ILE A 34 -0.20 6.59 -11.06
C ILE A 34 -1.47 7.27 -11.53
N PHE A 35 -2.42 7.47 -10.60
CA PHE A 35 -3.59 8.31 -10.84
C PHE A 35 -3.22 9.77 -10.68
N LEU A 36 -3.49 10.54 -11.72
CA LEU A 36 -3.45 12.00 -11.74
C LEU A 36 -4.77 12.48 -12.33
N ASP A 37 -5.50 13.35 -11.62
CA ASP A 37 -6.82 13.84 -12.03
C ASP A 37 -6.83 14.62 -13.36
N LEU A 38 -5.67 15.13 -13.75
CA LEU A 38 -5.44 15.86 -15.00
C LEU A 38 -5.08 14.95 -16.19
N ASP A 39 -4.97 13.65 -15.98
CA ASP A 39 -4.64 12.71 -17.03
C ASP A 39 -5.82 12.56 -17.99
N ARG A 40 -5.56 12.67 -19.29
CA ARG A 40 -6.60 12.59 -20.33
C ARG A 40 -7.19 11.19 -20.46
N ASP A 41 -6.38 10.18 -20.23
CA ASP A 41 -6.75 8.77 -20.45
C ASP A 41 -7.14 8.05 -19.16
N ALA A 42 -6.46 8.34 -18.06
CA ALA A 42 -6.65 7.68 -16.77
C ALA A 42 -7.23 8.59 -15.67
N GLY A 43 -7.50 9.86 -15.98
CA GLY A 43 -8.05 10.85 -15.04
C GLY A 43 -9.57 10.77 -14.89
N ILE A 44 -10.19 11.88 -14.51
CA ILE A 44 -11.64 11.99 -14.28
C ILE A 44 -12.38 12.21 -15.59
N ALA A 45 -13.32 11.34 -15.92
CA ALA A 45 -14.10 11.43 -17.15
C ALA A 45 -15.07 12.62 -17.14
N PRO A 46 -15.35 13.22 -18.32
CA PRO A 46 -16.38 14.26 -18.45
C PRO A 46 -17.74 13.76 -17.94
N GLY A 47 -18.41 14.56 -17.09
CA GLY A 47 -19.69 14.21 -16.48
C GLY A 47 -19.59 13.52 -15.12
N GLU A 48 -18.42 13.08 -14.68
CA GLU A 48 -18.22 12.58 -13.33
C GLU A 48 -18.20 13.72 -12.29
N ARG A 49 -18.66 13.40 -11.08
CA ARG A 49 -18.50 14.31 -9.94
C ARG A 49 -17.06 14.23 -9.44
N TRP A 50 -16.21 15.17 -9.85
CA TRP A 50 -14.77 15.16 -9.64
C TRP A 50 -14.36 14.91 -8.17
N LYS A 51 -15.04 15.50 -7.18
CA LYS A 51 -14.77 15.24 -5.76
C LYS A 51 -14.99 13.77 -5.37
N ARG A 52 -15.98 13.12 -5.99
CA ARG A 52 -16.26 11.70 -5.75
C ARG A 52 -15.21 10.82 -6.40
N ALA A 53 -14.81 11.14 -7.63
CA ALA A 53 -13.78 10.41 -8.36
C ALA A 53 -12.41 10.50 -7.66
N LEU A 54 -12.01 11.70 -7.21
CA LEU A 54 -10.80 11.90 -6.40
C LEU A 54 -10.81 11.07 -5.11
N ARG A 55 -11.92 11.13 -4.37
CA ARG A 55 -12.07 10.34 -3.14
C ARG A 55 -11.97 8.85 -3.42
N GLN A 56 -12.64 8.35 -4.44
CA GLN A 56 -12.57 6.95 -4.83
C GLN A 56 -11.18 6.52 -5.28
N ALA A 57 -10.46 7.37 -6.02
CA ALA A 57 -9.09 7.10 -6.43
C ALA A 57 -8.16 7.03 -5.21
N ASN A 58 -8.27 7.99 -4.29
CA ASN A 58 -7.50 8.00 -3.05
C ASN A 58 -7.85 6.79 -2.14
N GLU A 59 -9.11 6.43 -1.99
CA GLU A 59 -9.54 5.26 -1.22
C GLU A 59 -9.02 3.93 -1.82
N ARG A 60 -8.84 3.87 -3.13
CA ARG A 60 -8.44 2.65 -3.86
C ARG A 60 -6.95 2.49 -4.09
N CYS A 61 -6.14 3.53 -3.87
CA CYS A 61 -4.70 3.46 -4.04
C CYS A 61 -4.00 2.77 -2.84
N GLU A 62 -2.83 2.22 -3.07
CA GLU A 62 -1.97 1.63 -2.03
C GLU A 62 -1.05 2.69 -1.41
N ALA A 63 -0.68 3.70 -2.18
CA ALA A 63 0.18 4.79 -1.76
C ALA A 63 -0.31 6.14 -2.27
N VAL A 64 0.07 7.20 -1.55
CA VAL A 64 -0.19 8.58 -1.94
C VAL A 64 1.14 9.32 -2.04
N ILE A 65 1.39 9.96 -3.18
CA ILE A 65 2.46 10.95 -3.33
C ILE A 65 1.84 12.34 -3.11
N CYS A 66 2.25 13.03 -2.06
CA CYS A 66 1.84 14.39 -1.78
C CYS A 66 2.87 15.36 -2.37
N LEU A 67 2.50 16.10 -3.43
CA LEU A 67 3.34 17.11 -4.05
C LEU A 67 3.17 18.44 -3.33
N LEU A 68 3.95 18.61 -2.26
CA LEU A 68 3.78 19.65 -1.26
C LEU A 68 4.25 21.02 -1.76
N SER A 69 3.41 22.01 -1.58
CA SER A 69 3.66 23.44 -1.80
C SER A 69 2.82 24.28 -0.82
N ARG A 70 3.08 25.58 -0.74
CA ARG A 70 2.22 26.48 0.04
C ARG A 70 0.75 26.46 -0.43
N GLN A 71 0.52 26.21 -1.72
CA GLN A 71 -0.82 26.09 -2.28
C GLN A 71 -1.47 24.75 -1.89
N TRP A 72 -0.68 23.67 -1.82
CA TRP A 72 -1.14 22.38 -1.34
C TRP A 72 -1.56 22.47 0.13
N GLU A 73 -0.77 23.10 1.00
CA GLU A 73 -1.08 23.27 2.43
C GLU A 73 -2.33 24.13 2.68
N ARG A 74 -2.72 24.97 1.71
CA ARG A 74 -3.93 25.79 1.78
C ARG A 74 -5.17 25.15 1.14
N SER A 75 -5.00 24.03 0.47
CA SER A 75 -6.11 23.32 -0.20
C SER A 75 -6.81 22.39 0.78
N SER A 76 -8.09 22.64 1.03
CA SER A 76 -8.95 21.79 1.87
C SER A 76 -9.08 20.37 1.28
N GLU A 77 -9.05 20.26 -0.05
CA GLU A 77 -9.10 18.98 -0.78
C GLU A 77 -7.82 18.18 -0.55
N CYS A 78 -6.65 18.78 -0.78
CA CYS A 78 -5.36 18.12 -0.56
C CYS A 78 -5.17 17.69 0.90
N LEU A 79 -5.58 18.51 1.86
CA LEU A 79 -5.54 18.17 3.28
C LEU A 79 -6.50 17.02 3.61
N ALA A 80 -7.68 16.95 2.97
CA ALA A 80 -8.62 15.84 3.15
C ALA A 80 -8.06 14.54 2.54
N GLU A 81 -7.42 14.60 1.38
CA GLU A 81 -6.75 13.47 0.73
C GLU A 81 -5.63 12.90 1.61
N PHE A 82 -4.79 13.77 2.17
CA PHE A 82 -3.73 13.40 3.09
C PHE A 82 -4.28 12.72 4.35
N ARG A 83 -5.29 13.33 5.01
CA ARG A 83 -5.90 12.77 6.22
C ARG A 83 -6.58 11.43 5.96
N THR A 84 -7.22 11.26 4.80
CA THR A 84 -7.80 9.98 4.40
C THR A 84 -6.71 8.91 4.28
N ALA A 85 -5.60 9.23 3.61
CA ALA A 85 -4.46 8.31 3.47
C ALA A 85 -3.85 7.97 4.83
N GLU A 86 -3.67 8.97 5.71
CA GLU A 86 -3.14 8.79 7.07
C GLU A 86 -4.05 7.92 7.93
N THR A 87 -5.35 8.19 7.94
CA THR A 87 -6.36 7.42 8.69
C THR A 87 -6.41 5.96 8.24
N LEU A 88 -6.29 5.72 6.93
CA LEU A 88 -6.25 4.38 6.36
C LEU A 88 -4.86 3.72 6.46
N GLY A 89 -3.88 4.38 7.07
CA GLY A 89 -2.52 3.86 7.22
C GLY A 89 -1.83 3.56 5.89
N LYS A 90 -2.16 4.30 4.82
CA LYS A 90 -1.52 4.15 3.51
C LYS A 90 -0.08 4.64 3.55
N LEU A 91 0.73 4.14 2.63
CA LEU A 91 2.04 4.72 2.42
C LEU A 91 1.89 6.16 1.90
N ILE A 92 2.50 7.11 2.59
CA ILE A 92 2.53 8.51 2.18
C ILE A 92 3.96 8.90 1.86
N LEU A 93 4.19 9.35 0.63
CA LEU A 93 5.45 9.86 0.14
C LEU A 93 5.33 11.38 -0.06
N CYS A 94 6.04 12.14 0.76
CA CYS A 94 6.01 13.59 0.72
C CYS A 94 7.13 14.14 -0.18
N ALA A 95 6.78 14.82 -1.27
CA ALA A 95 7.69 15.46 -2.21
C ALA A 95 7.47 16.97 -2.18
N ARG A 96 8.45 17.76 -1.69
CA ARG A 96 8.34 19.21 -1.58
C ARG A 96 8.81 19.90 -2.85
N LEU A 97 8.03 20.86 -3.33
CA LEU A 97 8.38 21.74 -4.46
C LEU A 97 9.13 22.99 -4.02
N GLU A 98 8.99 23.37 -2.75
CA GLU A 98 9.56 24.59 -2.17
C GLU A 98 9.77 24.42 -0.65
N PRO A 99 10.58 25.26 -0.01
CA PRO A 99 10.71 25.23 1.45
C PRO A 99 9.36 25.49 2.13
N LEU A 100 8.96 24.58 3.01
CA LEU A 100 7.75 24.66 3.80
C LEU A 100 8.09 24.66 5.29
N ASN A 101 7.22 25.25 6.12
CA ASN A 101 7.37 25.21 7.56
C ASN A 101 7.15 23.80 8.10
N SER A 102 8.12 23.28 8.86
CA SER A 102 8.07 21.93 9.45
C SER A 102 6.98 21.72 10.51
N ARG A 103 6.17 22.73 10.83
CA ARG A 103 5.07 22.67 11.81
C ARG A 103 3.71 22.33 11.21
N GLY A 104 3.63 22.09 9.90
CA GLY A 104 2.39 21.72 9.21
C GLY A 104 1.97 20.27 9.51
N ILE A 105 0.80 19.87 8.98
CA ILE A 105 0.21 18.53 9.10
C ILE A 105 1.18 17.42 8.65
N THR A 106 2.12 17.72 7.77
CA THR A 106 3.12 16.77 7.26
C THR A 106 4.44 16.82 8.05
N GLY A 107 4.52 17.55 9.15
CA GLY A 107 5.76 17.80 9.89
C GLY A 107 6.46 16.57 10.48
N GLU A 108 5.72 15.47 10.69
CA GLU A 108 6.26 14.20 11.18
C GLU A 108 6.78 13.28 10.06
N TRP A 109 6.61 13.69 8.79
CA TRP A 109 6.94 12.87 7.63
C TRP A 109 8.31 13.20 7.06
N GLN A 110 9.01 12.20 6.55
CA GLN A 110 10.24 12.40 5.80
C GLN A 110 9.92 12.94 4.41
N TYR A 111 10.72 13.92 3.96
CA TYR A 111 10.52 14.59 2.68
C TYR A 111 11.55 14.17 1.64
N CYS A 112 11.10 14.22 0.38
CA CYS A 112 11.98 14.29 -0.79
C CYS A 112 11.93 15.74 -1.31
N ASP A 113 13.02 16.50 -1.19
CA ASP A 113 13.07 17.86 -1.69
C ASP A 113 13.34 17.88 -3.19
N LEU A 114 12.37 18.37 -3.95
CA LEU A 114 12.46 18.53 -5.40
C LEU A 114 13.00 19.92 -5.79
N PHE A 115 13.53 20.65 -4.83
CA PHE A 115 14.16 21.97 -4.96
C PHE A 115 15.50 21.98 -4.23
N GLY A 116 16.31 23.00 -4.46
CA GLY A 116 17.58 23.20 -3.77
C GLY A 116 18.76 23.27 -4.74
N ASP A 117 19.95 23.41 -4.16
CA ASP A 117 21.21 23.46 -4.90
C ASP A 117 21.64 22.05 -5.31
N GLY A 118 22.29 21.91 -6.46
CA GLY A 118 22.80 20.65 -6.96
C GLY A 118 22.31 20.32 -8.37
N PRO A 119 22.51 19.07 -8.83
CA PRO A 119 22.09 18.64 -10.16
C PRO A 119 20.58 18.79 -10.34
N ILE A 120 20.19 19.33 -11.49
CA ILE A 120 18.80 19.59 -11.87
C ILE A 120 18.39 18.68 -13.03
N THR A 121 17.26 18.03 -12.89
CA THR A 121 16.57 17.34 -13.98
C THR A 121 15.50 18.26 -14.53
N GLU A 122 15.59 18.60 -15.82
CA GLU A 122 14.61 19.40 -16.53
C GLU A 122 13.70 18.49 -17.35
N ILE A 123 12.40 18.63 -17.16
CA ILE A 123 11.38 17.81 -17.79
C ILE A 123 10.49 18.72 -18.64
N ARG A 124 10.46 18.47 -19.94
CA ARG A 124 9.67 19.22 -20.89
C ARG A 124 8.24 18.68 -20.96
N ILE A 125 7.27 19.58 -20.91
CA ILE A 125 5.85 19.27 -21.09
C ILE A 125 5.43 19.89 -22.44
N ASP A 126 5.48 19.08 -23.50
CA ASP A 126 5.28 19.57 -24.86
C ASP A 126 3.90 20.18 -25.06
N ASP A 127 2.85 19.57 -24.50
CA ASP A 127 1.46 20.04 -24.58
C ASP A 127 1.23 21.41 -23.93
N MET A 128 2.12 21.83 -23.04
CA MET A 128 2.05 23.12 -22.35
C MET A 128 3.11 24.12 -22.82
N GLY A 129 4.05 23.69 -23.69
CA GLY A 129 5.20 24.50 -24.11
C GLY A 129 6.07 24.98 -22.93
N ARG A 130 6.10 24.23 -21.84
CA ARG A 130 6.80 24.56 -20.59
C ARG A 130 7.76 23.45 -20.18
N SER A 131 8.80 23.81 -19.46
CA SER A 131 9.65 22.86 -18.74
C SER A 131 9.52 23.05 -17.24
N VAL A 132 9.69 21.95 -16.48
CA VAL A 132 9.72 21.95 -15.03
C VAL A 132 11.07 21.42 -14.60
N ARG A 133 11.66 22.04 -13.60
CA ARG A 133 12.98 21.70 -13.08
C ARG A 133 12.84 21.15 -11.67
N PHE A 134 13.43 19.97 -11.46
CA PHE A 134 13.46 19.32 -10.16
C PHE A 134 14.91 19.03 -9.75
N GLN A 135 15.17 19.02 -8.47
CA GLN A 135 16.43 18.56 -7.90
C GLN A 135 16.53 17.04 -8.10
N THR A 136 17.61 16.62 -8.76
CA THR A 136 17.78 15.21 -9.22
C THR A 136 17.82 14.21 -8.07
N GLU A 137 18.50 14.54 -6.97
CA GLU A 137 18.60 13.66 -5.80
C GLU A 137 17.23 13.45 -5.13
N GLY A 138 16.39 14.50 -5.06
CA GLY A 138 15.02 14.41 -4.54
C GLY A 138 14.16 13.46 -5.36
N LEU A 139 14.25 13.53 -6.69
CA LEU A 139 13.58 12.61 -7.60
C LEU A 139 14.03 11.16 -7.36
N GLN A 140 15.35 10.94 -7.26
CA GLN A 140 15.90 9.60 -7.01
C GLN A 140 15.49 9.04 -5.64
N ARG A 141 15.41 9.89 -4.61
CA ARG A 141 14.90 9.49 -3.29
C ARG A 141 13.44 9.06 -3.38
N LEU A 142 12.63 9.78 -4.14
CA LEU A 142 11.21 9.44 -4.34
C LEU A 142 11.05 8.08 -5.03
N VAL A 143 11.80 7.82 -6.12
CA VAL A 143 11.79 6.52 -6.81
C VAL A 143 12.21 5.40 -5.87
N ARG A 144 13.29 5.59 -5.08
CA ARG A 144 13.70 4.60 -4.08
C ARG A 144 12.60 4.33 -3.05
N GLY A 145 11.87 5.38 -2.61
CA GLY A 145 10.72 5.24 -1.73
C GLY A 145 9.60 4.39 -2.34
N ILE A 146 9.27 4.63 -3.61
CA ILE A 146 8.26 3.85 -4.35
C ILE A 146 8.70 2.39 -4.48
N ARG A 147 9.95 2.13 -4.87
CA ARG A 147 10.50 0.75 -4.98
C ARG A 147 10.48 0.03 -3.64
N HIS A 148 10.90 0.71 -2.57
CA HIS A 148 10.92 0.12 -1.23
C HIS A 148 9.50 -0.20 -0.72
N ALA A 149 8.52 0.56 -1.14
CA ALA A 149 7.12 0.33 -0.83
C ALA A 149 6.57 -0.99 -1.38
N GLY A 150 7.17 -1.51 -2.44
CA GLY A 150 6.75 -2.77 -3.05
C GLY A 150 5.31 -2.74 -3.53
N ILE A 151 4.91 -1.65 -4.18
CA ILE A 151 3.57 -1.47 -4.72
C ILE A 151 3.40 -2.37 -5.94
N GLY A 152 2.40 -3.26 -5.90
CA GLY A 152 2.07 -4.10 -7.03
C GLY A 152 2.55 -5.55 -6.95
N ALA A 153 2.00 -6.40 -7.85
CA ALA A 153 2.35 -7.81 -7.96
C ALA A 153 3.78 -7.99 -8.48
N GLU A 154 4.22 -7.15 -9.40
CA GLU A 154 5.57 -7.15 -10.00
C GLU A 154 6.70 -6.89 -9.00
N GLN A 155 6.37 -6.41 -7.81
CA GLN A 155 7.33 -6.22 -6.72
C GLN A 155 7.59 -7.49 -5.90
N PHE A 156 6.90 -8.58 -6.20
CA PHE A 156 7.19 -9.90 -5.64
C PHE A 156 8.10 -10.66 -6.60
N ALA A 157 9.11 -11.36 -6.06
CA ALA A 157 10.02 -12.13 -6.88
C ALA A 157 9.33 -13.32 -7.56
N TRP A 158 9.61 -13.51 -8.85
CA TRP A 158 9.17 -14.67 -9.60
C TRP A 158 10.30 -15.17 -10.53
N PRO A 159 10.55 -16.48 -10.62
CA PRO A 159 9.99 -17.53 -9.75
C PRO A 159 10.48 -17.40 -8.30
N PRO A 160 9.83 -18.06 -7.32
CA PRO A 160 10.31 -18.07 -5.94
C PRO A 160 11.70 -18.70 -5.85
N SER A 161 12.59 -18.16 -5.01
CA SER A 161 13.97 -18.66 -4.87
C SER A 161 14.06 -20.09 -4.33
N ASP A 162 13.06 -20.51 -3.55
CA ASP A 162 12.95 -21.87 -2.99
C ASP A 162 12.25 -22.86 -3.95
N ASP A 163 11.73 -22.39 -5.09
CA ASP A 163 11.02 -23.20 -6.07
C ASP A 163 11.16 -22.59 -7.49
N PRO A 164 12.37 -22.66 -8.11
CA PRO A 164 12.65 -22.01 -9.39
C PRO A 164 11.82 -22.59 -10.57
N GLU A 165 11.39 -23.84 -10.48
CA GLU A 165 10.60 -24.53 -11.50
C GLU A 165 9.09 -24.37 -11.29
N ARG A 166 8.68 -23.47 -10.37
CA ARG A 166 7.28 -23.27 -10.03
C ARG A 166 6.47 -22.77 -11.22
N SER A 167 5.43 -23.54 -11.58
CA SER A 167 4.50 -23.13 -12.64
C SER A 167 3.61 -21.98 -12.14
N PRO A 168 3.41 -20.91 -12.94
CA PRO A 168 2.46 -19.84 -12.62
C PRO A 168 1.00 -20.32 -12.69
N TYR A 169 0.74 -21.39 -13.43
CA TYR A 169 -0.59 -22.00 -13.55
C TYR A 169 -0.70 -23.21 -12.65
N ARG A 170 -1.47 -23.09 -11.57
CA ARG A 170 -1.60 -24.12 -10.51
C ARG A 170 -2.77 -25.11 -10.72
N GLY A 171 -3.43 -25.03 -11.86
CA GLY A 171 -4.60 -25.88 -12.12
C GLY A 171 -5.72 -25.62 -11.12
N TRP A 172 -6.13 -26.63 -10.36
CA TRP A 172 -7.20 -26.55 -9.35
C TRP A 172 -6.70 -26.10 -7.97
N GLU A 173 -5.40 -26.00 -7.77
CA GLU A 173 -4.83 -25.58 -6.50
C GLU A 173 -4.98 -24.08 -6.30
N ALA A 174 -5.18 -23.67 -5.04
CA ALA A 174 -5.14 -22.25 -4.71
C ALA A 174 -3.71 -21.72 -4.81
N LEU A 175 -3.56 -20.52 -5.31
CA LEU A 175 -2.28 -19.81 -5.25
C LEU A 175 -1.89 -19.56 -3.79
N GLU A 176 -0.60 -19.73 -3.49
CA GLU A 176 0.01 -19.55 -2.18
C GLU A 176 0.70 -18.17 -2.06
N GLU A 177 1.23 -17.82 -0.89
CA GLU A 177 1.93 -16.54 -0.70
C GLU A 177 3.06 -16.32 -1.70
N LYS A 178 3.82 -17.37 -2.03
CA LYS A 178 4.91 -17.31 -3.00
C LYS A 178 4.47 -17.10 -4.45
N ASP A 179 3.18 -17.19 -4.73
CA ASP A 179 2.59 -16.89 -6.03
C ASP A 179 2.10 -15.44 -6.14
N ALA A 180 2.43 -14.58 -5.20
CA ALA A 180 1.97 -13.19 -5.17
C ALA A 180 2.31 -12.40 -6.44
N ALA A 181 3.48 -12.68 -7.05
CA ALA A 181 3.95 -12.05 -8.27
C ALA A 181 3.09 -12.37 -9.50
N VAL A 182 2.40 -13.51 -9.50
CA VAL A 182 1.56 -13.97 -10.62
C VAL A 182 0.06 -13.89 -10.31
N PHE A 183 -0.30 -13.22 -9.21
CA PHE A 183 -1.69 -13.01 -8.82
C PHE A 183 -2.21 -11.68 -9.33
N PHE A 184 -2.81 -11.65 -10.51
CA PHE A 184 -3.31 -10.45 -11.18
C PHE A 184 -4.84 -10.37 -11.21
N GLY A 185 -5.36 -9.18 -11.57
CA GLY A 185 -6.78 -8.95 -11.85
C GLY A 185 -7.67 -8.76 -10.61
N ARG A 186 -7.10 -8.73 -9.41
CA ARG A 186 -7.81 -8.51 -8.14
C ARG A 186 -7.31 -7.32 -7.33
N ASP A 187 -6.56 -6.42 -7.95
CA ASP A 187 -5.89 -5.30 -7.27
C ASP A 187 -6.86 -4.43 -6.49
N ALA A 188 -8.01 -4.09 -7.10
CA ALA A 188 -9.05 -3.33 -6.41
C ALA A 188 -9.60 -4.00 -5.16
N GLN A 189 -9.75 -5.33 -5.20
CA GLN A 189 -10.22 -6.09 -4.05
C GLN A 189 -9.14 -6.18 -2.98
N ILE A 190 -7.87 -6.29 -3.39
CA ILE A 190 -6.72 -6.30 -2.47
C ILE A 190 -6.64 -4.97 -1.72
N VAL A 191 -6.68 -3.84 -2.43
CA VAL A 191 -6.64 -2.51 -1.81
C VAL A 191 -7.79 -2.35 -0.83
N ARG A 192 -9.03 -2.66 -1.23
CA ARG A 192 -10.18 -2.62 -0.31
C ARG A 192 -10.03 -3.52 0.90
N GLY A 193 -9.45 -4.71 0.72
CA GLY A 193 -9.16 -5.63 1.83
C GLY A 193 -8.14 -5.06 2.80
N MET A 194 -7.05 -4.49 2.31
CA MET A 194 -6.03 -3.83 3.12
C MET A 194 -6.60 -2.62 3.89
N ASP A 195 -7.37 -1.78 3.21
CA ASP A 195 -8.00 -0.60 3.83
C ASP A 195 -9.01 -1.00 4.92
N ALA A 196 -9.79 -2.06 4.66
CA ALA A 196 -10.70 -2.60 5.68
C ALA A 196 -9.95 -3.12 6.92
N LEU A 197 -8.86 -3.88 6.72
CA LEU A 197 -8.02 -4.37 7.81
C LEU A 197 -7.39 -3.23 8.62
N ARG A 198 -6.91 -2.19 7.96
CA ARG A 198 -6.35 -0.99 8.60
C ARG A 198 -7.43 -0.19 9.34
N GLY A 199 -8.61 -0.04 8.74
CA GLY A 199 -9.76 0.60 9.37
C GLY A 199 -10.23 -0.13 10.62
N MET A 200 -10.30 -1.47 10.58
CA MET A 200 -10.63 -2.30 11.75
C MET A 200 -9.62 -2.10 12.88
N ARG A 201 -8.33 -2.08 12.55
CA ARG A 201 -7.27 -1.82 13.54
C ARG A 201 -7.40 -0.42 14.16
N ALA A 202 -7.68 0.60 13.35
CA ALA A 202 -7.81 1.98 13.81
C ALA A 202 -9.05 2.18 14.69
N SER A 203 -10.17 1.56 14.36
CA SER A 203 -11.42 1.65 15.13
C SER A 203 -11.39 0.83 16.42
N GLY A 204 -10.65 -0.30 16.42
CA GLY A 204 -10.62 -1.24 17.54
C GLY A 204 -11.94 -1.92 17.87
N VAL A 205 -13.00 -1.66 17.10
CA VAL A 205 -14.37 -2.15 17.35
C VAL A 205 -14.59 -3.52 16.72
N GLU A 206 -14.10 -3.70 15.49
CA GLU A 206 -14.28 -4.93 14.74
C GLU A 206 -13.07 -5.85 14.89
N SER A 207 -13.31 -7.14 15.08
CA SER A 207 -12.27 -8.15 15.26
C SER A 207 -12.33 -9.28 14.23
N LEU A 208 -13.26 -9.22 13.28
CA LEU A 208 -13.45 -10.25 12.25
C LEU A 208 -13.53 -9.64 10.85
N PHE A 209 -12.58 -10.03 10.00
CA PHE A 209 -12.62 -9.74 8.57
C PHE A 209 -13.03 -11.01 7.80
N ALA A 210 -14.17 -10.99 7.12
CA ALA A 210 -14.71 -12.14 6.40
C ALA A 210 -14.59 -11.96 4.88
N ILE A 211 -14.09 -13.00 4.19
CA ILE A 211 -14.01 -13.06 2.73
C ILE A 211 -15.13 -14.00 2.25
N LEU A 212 -16.18 -13.46 1.66
CA LEU A 212 -17.35 -14.18 1.21
C LEU A 212 -17.36 -14.35 -0.32
N GLY A 213 -17.98 -15.44 -0.79
CA GLY A 213 -18.17 -15.70 -2.20
C GLY A 213 -18.45 -17.18 -2.50
N PRO A 214 -18.90 -17.52 -3.71
CA PRO A 214 -19.17 -18.90 -4.13
C PRO A 214 -17.94 -19.81 -4.04
N SER A 215 -18.13 -21.13 -4.04
CA SER A 215 -17.03 -22.08 -4.18
C SER A 215 -16.32 -21.88 -5.52
N GLY A 216 -15.00 -22.07 -5.55
CA GLY A 216 -14.20 -21.92 -6.77
C GLY A 216 -13.89 -20.47 -7.20
N VAL A 217 -14.47 -19.42 -6.58
CA VAL A 217 -14.25 -18.01 -6.98
C VAL A 217 -12.84 -17.47 -6.62
N GLY A 218 -11.97 -18.30 -6.07
CA GLY A 218 -10.58 -17.92 -5.75
C GLY A 218 -10.40 -17.23 -4.39
N LYS A 219 -11.29 -17.41 -3.41
CA LYS A 219 -11.15 -16.84 -2.06
C LYS A 219 -9.83 -17.21 -1.39
N SER A 220 -9.41 -18.47 -1.50
CA SER A 220 -8.16 -18.94 -0.91
C SER A 220 -6.93 -18.31 -1.57
N SER A 221 -6.94 -18.21 -2.90
CA SER A 221 -5.89 -17.53 -3.66
C SER A 221 -5.85 -16.04 -3.33
N PHE A 222 -7.02 -15.38 -3.23
CA PHE A 222 -7.13 -13.98 -2.83
C PHE A 222 -6.54 -13.74 -1.43
N LEU A 223 -6.85 -14.60 -0.46
CA LEU A 223 -6.26 -14.51 0.87
C LEU A 223 -4.76 -14.75 0.84
N ARG A 224 -4.31 -15.87 0.23
CA ARG A 224 -2.92 -16.33 0.32
C ARG A 224 -1.97 -15.54 -0.59
N ALA A 225 -2.29 -15.42 -1.87
CA ALA A 225 -1.43 -14.72 -2.84
C ALA A 225 -1.75 -13.21 -2.94
N GLY A 226 -2.97 -12.80 -2.62
CA GLY A 226 -3.38 -11.40 -2.66
C GLY A 226 -3.09 -10.65 -1.36
N LEU A 227 -3.78 -10.96 -0.27
CA LEU A 227 -3.75 -10.18 0.97
C LEU A 227 -2.54 -10.48 1.85
N LEU A 228 -2.27 -11.76 2.17
CA LEU A 228 -1.23 -12.11 3.16
C LEU A 228 0.16 -11.58 2.82
N PRO A 229 0.67 -11.64 1.58
CA PRO A 229 1.98 -11.09 1.25
C PRO A 229 2.08 -9.59 1.54
N ARG A 230 0.99 -8.85 1.32
CA ARG A 230 0.91 -7.40 1.56
C ARG A 230 0.75 -7.07 3.04
N VAL A 231 -0.04 -7.84 3.76
CA VAL A 231 -0.16 -7.74 5.23
C VAL A 231 1.19 -7.99 5.90
N ARG A 232 1.99 -8.97 5.42
CA ARG A 232 3.34 -9.23 5.93
C ARG A 232 4.32 -8.09 5.67
N ARG A 233 4.16 -7.37 4.55
CA ARG A 233 4.98 -6.17 4.26
C ARG A 233 4.61 -4.98 5.14
N ASP A 234 3.37 -4.92 5.60
CA ASP A 234 2.90 -3.90 6.54
C ASP A 234 3.16 -4.33 8.00
N ASP A 235 4.41 -4.71 8.28
CA ASP A 235 4.88 -5.26 9.56
C ASP A 235 4.78 -4.30 10.73
N ARG A 236 4.67 -2.99 10.46
CA ARG A 236 4.41 -1.95 11.46
C ARG A 236 3.01 -2.03 12.04
N HIS A 237 2.06 -2.56 11.28
CA HIS A 237 0.65 -2.57 11.66
C HIS A 237 0.11 -3.96 11.93
N PHE A 238 0.69 -5.01 11.33
CA PHE A 238 0.17 -6.36 11.37
C PHE A 238 1.25 -7.40 11.67
N LEU A 239 0.85 -8.39 12.45
CA LEU A 239 1.61 -9.62 12.65
C LEU A 239 0.80 -10.80 12.13
N VAL A 240 1.35 -11.54 11.17
CA VAL A 240 0.68 -12.68 10.56
C VAL A 240 1.07 -13.97 11.28
N ALA A 241 0.15 -14.51 12.08
CA ALA A 241 0.35 -15.78 12.80
C ALA A 241 0.27 -17.03 11.90
N GLY A 242 -0.11 -16.85 10.64
CA GLY A 242 -0.25 -17.94 9.67
C GLY A 242 -1.71 -18.33 9.42
N ILE A 243 -1.90 -19.36 8.61
CA ILE A 243 -3.23 -19.89 8.25
C ILE A 243 -3.60 -21.01 9.21
N VAL A 244 -4.72 -20.84 9.88
CA VAL A 244 -5.33 -21.87 10.72
C VAL A 244 -6.54 -22.45 9.99
N ARG A 245 -6.59 -23.78 9.84
CA ARG A 245 -7.77 -24.45 9.33
C ARG A 245 -8.60 -24.96 10.50
N PRO A 246 -9.91 -24.68 10.53
CA PRO A 246 -10.78 -25.23 11.56
C PRO A 246 -10.85 -26.77 11.39
N GLU A 247 -10.27 -27.45 12.34
CA GLU A 247 -10.37 -28.90 12.56
C GLU A 247 -11.20 -29.14 13.83
N ARG A 248 -11.29 -30.39 14.33
CA ARG A 248 -12.09 -30.72 15.51
C ARG A 248 -11.72 -29.91 16.77
N ASP A 249 -10.46 -29.45 16.87
CA ASP A 249 -9.98 -28.60 17.97
C ASP A 249 -9.30 -27.33 17.40
N VAL A 250 -10.12 -26.36 17.03
CA VAL A 250 -9.68 -25.11 16.39
C VAL A 250 -8.77 -24.28 17.27
N LEU A 251 -8.97 -24.31 18.59
CA LEU A 251 -8.22 -23.48 19.53
C LEU A 251 -6.94 -24.15 20.01
N ALA A 252 -7.02 -25.39 20.49
CA ALA A 252 -5.94 -26.06 21.22
C ALA A 252 -5.21 -27.15 20.43
N GLY A 253 -5.73 -27.56 19.26
CA GLY A 253 -5.11 -28.57 18.40
C GLY A 253 -3.71 -28.18 17.91
N GLU A 254 -2.96 -29.17 17.40
CA GLU A 254 -1.60 -28.95 16.88
C GLU A 254 -1.54 -27.92 15.78
N ARG A 255 -2.58 -27.83 14.94
CA ARG A 255 -2.76 -26.83 13.87
C ARG A 255 -3.74 -25.72 14.24
N GLY A 256 -4.12 -25.64 15.53
CA GLY A 256 -5.05 -24.67 16.06
C GLY A 256 -4.44 -23.29 16.26
N LEU A 257 -5.28 -22.33 16.67
CA LEU A 257 -4.91 -20.93 16.89
C LEU A 257 -3.80 -20.77 17.94
N ALA A 258 -3.87 -21.51 19.05
CA ALA A 258 -2.86 -21.46 20.10
C ALA A 258 -1.46 -21.86 19.58
N SER A 259 -1.39 -22.88 18.73
CA SER A 259 -0.13 -23.31 18.12
C SER A 259 0.39 -22.29 17.10
N ALA A 260 -0.49 -21.62 16.34
CA ALA A 260 -0.10 -20.55 15.44
C ALA A 260 0.46 -19.34 16.18
N ILE A 261 -0.19 -18.89 17.25
CA ILE A 261 0.29 -17.82 18.13
C ILE A 261 1.63 -18.18 18.76
N HIS A 262 1.77 -19.40 19.29
CA HIS A 262 3.02 -19.84 19.89
C HIS A 262 4.19 -19.80 18.89
N ARG A 263 4.00 -20.29 17.66
CA ARG A 263 5.03 -20.20 16.61
C ARG A 263 5.43 -18.75 16.31
N LEU A 264 4.46 -17.85 16.26
CA LEU A 264 4.72 -16.42 16.06
C LEU A 264 5.57 -15.85 17.18
N MET A 265 5.24 -16.17 18.42
CA MET A 265 6.00 -15.72 19.62
C MET A 265 7.44 -16.22 19.63
N VAL A 266 7.66 -17.48 19.24
CA VAL A 266 9.01 -18.06 19.11
C VAL A 266 9.82 -17.30 18.07
N VAL A 267 9.22 -17.00 16.91
CA VAL A 267 9.88 -16.21 15.84
C VAL A 267 10.23 -14.79 16.32
N MET A 268 9.42 -14.20 17.19
CA MET A 268 9.67 -12.88 17.77
C MET A 268 10.67 -12.89 18.94
N GLY A 269 11.28 -14.04 19.27
CA GLY A 269 12.20 -14.16 20.39
C GLY A 269 11.53 -14.14 21.78
N MET A 270 10.21 -14.25 21.85
CA MET A 270 9.42 -14.26 23.07
C MET A 270 9.35 -15.68 23.66
N SER A 271 10.49 -16.27 23.99
CA SER A 271 10.62 -17.68 24.36
C SER A 271 10.08 -18.06 25.77
N GLY A 272 9.57 -17.10 26.54
CA GLY A 272 9.10 -17.34 27.93
C GLY A 272 7.68 -17.91 28.07
N PHE A 273 6.96 -18.11 26.94
CA PHE A 273 5.57 -18.57 26.98
C PHE A 273 5.45 -20.04 26.57
N ALA A 274 5.19 -20.92 27.51
CA ALA A 274 4.91 -22.31 27.20
C ALA A 274 3.59 -22.45 26.45
N LEU A 275 3.57 -23.26 25.37
CA LEU A 275 2.38 -23.59 24.59
C LEU A 275 1.19 -24.03 25.47
N ALA A 276 1.46 -24.72 26.59
CA ALA A 276 0.46 -25.10 27.57
C ALA A 276 -0.30 -23.90 28.16
N ARG A 277 0.36 -22.75 28.39
CA ARG A 277 -0.29 -21.53 28.88
C ARG A 277 -1.16 -20.86 27.81
N VAL A 278 -0.75 -20.92 26.56
CA VAL A 278 -1.55 -20.39 25.43
C VAL A 278 -2.78 -21.27 25.21
N ARG A 279 -2.64 -22.60 25.35
CA ARG A 279 -3.76 -23.57 25.24
C ARG A 279 -4.74 -23.52 26.41
N ALA A 280 -4.27 -23.19 27.60
CA ALA A 280 -5.13 -23.12 28.80
C ALA A 280 -6.12 -21.95 28.82
N GLY A 281 -6.08 -21.10 27.82
CA GLY A 281 -7.15 -20.17 27.43
C GLY A 281 -7.27 -18.87 28.20
N GLY A 282 -7.53 -17.82 27.52
CA GLY A 282 -8.28 -16.64 27.92
C GLY A 282 -7.44 -15.43 28.34
N ALA A 283 -6.98 -15.30 29.54
CA ALA A 283 -6.41 -14.04 30.05
C ALA A 283 -5.02 -13.67 29.48
N PRO A 284 -4.06 -14.61 29.28
CA PRO A 284 -2.76 -14.26 28.72
C PRO A 284 -2.81 -13.84 27.27
N VAL A 285 -3.69 -14.48 26.44
CA VAL A 285 -3.82 -14.15 25.01
C VAL A 285 -4.45 -12.78 24.82
N ARG A 286 -5.44 -12.41 25.64
CA ARG A 286 -6.06 -11.07 25.62
C ARG A 286 -5.11 -9.96 26.07
N ALA A 287 -4.19 -10.25 27.00
CA ALA A 287 -3.20 -9.27 27.45
C ALA A 287 -2.08 -9.04 26.43
N MET A 288 -1.85 -10.00 25.51
CA MET A 288 -0.82 -9.91 24.47
C MET A 288 -1.30 -9.28 23.17
N LEU A 289 -2.61 -9.25 22.95
CA LEU A 289 -3.22 -8.66 21.75
C LEU A 289 -3.64 -7.19 21.98
N ARG A 290 -3.32 -6.62 23.12
CA ARG A 290 -3.42 -5.20 23.47
C ARG A 290 -2.06 -4.54 23.42
#